data_59783a057162f3f9a2fe5cfbfd308f3f
#
_entry.id   59783a057162f3f9a2fe5cfbfd308f3f
#
_cell.length_a   1.000
_cell.length_b   1.000
_cell.length_c   1.000
_cell.angle_alpha   90.00
_cell.angle_beta   90.00
_cell.angle_gamma   90.00
#
_symmetry.space_group_name_H-M   'P 1'
#
loop_
_entity.id
_entity.type
_entity.pdbx_description
1 polymer ?
#
loop_
_entity_poly.entity_id
_entity_poly.type
_entity_poly.pdbx_seq_one_letter_code
_entity_poly.pdbx_strand_id
1 'polypeptide(L)'
;IKTKQEIMVRKISFIGVGPGDPDLLTIKALKKIESADVIFWADSLIPEKIINFSLESSEKIKTSTLTLEKITSIMIEKFNEGKTVIRLHDGDPCLYGAVKEQIEILKQKDIESEVIPGVSAFQVAAACHQAELTIPDITQTIILTRAGGRTGMPEKESLKDLAKHKSSLCLYLSARHIKSSQKTLLEFYPPETKVIVGYRAVSYTHLR
;
A
#
# COMPACT_ATOMS: atom_id res chain seq x y z
N ILE A 1 -8.07 11.48 -42.33
CA ILE A 1 -7.62 11.61 -40.93
C ILE A 1 -7.12 10.22 -40.55
N LYS A 2 -5.78 10.01 -40.56
CA LYS A 2 -5.18 8.74 -40.13
C LYS A 2 -5.21 8.71 -38.60
N THR A 3 -6.06 7.88 -38.01
CA THR A 3 -6.01 7.54 -36.61
C THR A 3 -4.66 6.86 -36.34
N LYS A 4 -3.77 7.52 -35.59
CA LYS A 4 -2.61 6.85 -35.00
C LYS A 4 -3.16 5.75 -34.07
N GLN A 5 -3.04 4.50 -34.47
CA GLN A 5 -3.11 3.38 -33.53
C GLN A 5 -1.94 3.58 -32.57
N GLU A 6 -2.22 4.03 -31.35
CA GLU A 6 -1.25 3.96 -30.26
C GLU A 6 -0.95 2.46 -30.07
N ILE A 7 0.27 2.07 -30.39
CA ILE A 7 0.77 0.75 -30.04
C ILE A 7 0.74 0.70 -28.52
N MET A 8 -0.23 -0.02 -27.95
CA MET A 8 -0.32 -0.21 -26.50
C MET A 8 0.92 -0.99 -26.06
N VAL A 9 1.89 -0.29 -25.50
CA VAL A 9 3.08 -0.92 -24.94
C VAL A 9 2.64 -1.75 -23.72
N ARG A 10 2.97 -3.03 -23.73
CA ARG A 10 2.66 -3.93 -22.61
C ARG A 10 3.46 -3.50 -21.39
N LYS A 11 2.80 -3.54 -20.22
CA LYS A 11 3.39 -3.13 -18.93
C LYS A 11 3.02 -4.09 -17.83
N ILE A 12 3.92 -4.26 -16.87
CA ILE A 12 3.59 -4.88 -15.59
C ILE A 12 2.97 -3.80 -14.70
N SER A 13 1.78 -4.07 -14.13
CA SER A 13 1.06 -3.09 -13.32
C SER A 13 1.18 -3.41 -11.83
N PHE A 14 1.65 -2.45 -11.04
CA PHE A 14 1.61 -2.46 -9.58
C PHE A 14 0.35 -1.72 -9.12
N ILE A 15 -0.54 -2.41 -8.43
CA ILE A 15 -1.91 -1.92 -8.20
C ILE A 15 -2.21 -1.86 -6.71
N GLY A 16 -2.55 -0.67 -6.23
CA GLY A 16 -3.13 -0.50 -4.90
C GLY A 16 -4.58 -0.95 -4.89
N VAL A 17 -4.88 -1.91 -4.01
CA VAL A 17 -6.24 -2.43 -3.86
C VAL A 17 -6.99 -1.86 -2.66
N GLY A 18 -6.46 -0.79 -2.10
CA GLY A 18 -7.04 -0.17 -0.91
C GLY A 18 -6.87 -1.05 0.33
N PRO A 19 -7.58 -0.74 1.41
CA PRO A 19 -7.48 -1.43 2.68
C PRO A 19 -8.16 -2.80 2.69
N GLY A 20 -8.70 -3.25 1.54
CA GLY A 20 -9.30 -4.56 1.34
C GLY A 20 -10.83 -4.53 1.26
N ASP A 21 -11.48 -3.39 1.39
CA ASP A 21 -12.88 -3.20 1.04
C ASP A 21 -13.00 -3.11 -0.49
N PRO A 22 -13.78 -3.99 -1.15
CA PRO A 22 -13.96 -3.95 -2.60
C PRO A 22 -14.52 -2.62 -3.12
N ASP A 23 -15.37 -1.96 -2.36
CA ASP A 23 -15.98 -0.68 -2.73
C ASP A 23 -14.97 0.48 -2.73
N LEU A 24 -13.79 0.27 -2.13
CA LEU A 24 -12.69 1.21 -2.13
C LEU A 24 -11.63 0.94 -3.22
N LEU A 25 -11.90 0.00 -4.13
CA LEU A 25 -11.09 -0.16 -5.32
C LEU A 25 -11.25 1.04 -6.24
N THR A 26 -10.15 1.52 -6.79
CA THR A 26 -10.28 2.46 -7.91
C THR A 26 -10.83 1.73 -9.14
N ILE A 27 -11.62 2.41 -9.95
CA ILE A 27 -12.15 1.83 -11.21
C ILE A 27 -11.01 1.31 -12.10
N LYS A 28 -9.86 1.98 -12.12
CA LYS A 28 -8.70 1.54 -12.89
C LYS A 28 -8.12 0.24 -12.33
N ALA A 29 -8.03 0.10 -11.02
CA ALA A 29 -7.57 -1.12 -10.35
C ALA A 29 -8.51 -2.30 -10.67
N LEU A 30 -9.81 -2.11 -10.53
CA LEU A 30 -10.82 -3.13 -10.84
C LEU A 30 -10.69 -3.64 -12.27
N LYS A 31 -10.67 -2.75 -13.27
CA LYS A 31 -10.53 -3.11 -14.70
C LYS A 31 -9.25 -3.92 -14.97
N LYS A 32 -8.15 -3.61 -14.28
CA LYS A 32 -6.90 -4.36 -14.43
C LYS A 32 -6.97 -5.74 -13.80
N ILE A 33 -7.65 -5.89 -12.66
CA ILE A 33 -7.85 -7.19 -12.01
C ILE A 33 -8.73 -8.08 -12.89
N GLU A 34 -9.81 -7.55 -13.43
CA GLU A 34 -10.75 -8.25 -14.30
C GLU A 34 -10.13 -8.75 -15.62
N SER A 35 -9.05 -8.13 -16.08
CA SER A 35 -8.39 -8.46 -17.37
C SER A 35 -7.03 -9.11 -17.24
N ALA A 36 -6.57 -9.43 -16.03
CA ALA A 36 -5.25 -9.99 -15.82
C ALA A 36 -5.18 -11.50 -16.08
N ASP A 37 -4.11 -11.94 -16.76
CA ASP A 37 -3.81 -13.37 -16.90
C ASP A 37 -3.12 -13.92 -15.66
N VAL A 38 -2.25 -13.11 -15.01
CA VAL A 38 -1.46 -13.52 -13.84
C VAL A 38 -1.51 -12.43 -12.78
N ILE A 39 -1.87 -12.82 -11.57
CA ILE A 39 -2.04 -11.94 -10.42
C ILE A 39 -1.13 -12.37 -9.28
N PHE A 40 -0.19 -11.50 -8.91
CA PHE A 40 0.63 -11.64 -7.71
C PHE A 40 -0.02 -10.88 -6.56
N TRP A 41 -0.21 -11.51 -5.41
CA TRP A 41 -0.86 -10.89 -4.27
C TRP A 41 -0.36 -11.37 -2.92
N ALA A 42 -0.28 -10.49 -1.95
CA ALA A 42 0.10 -10.81 -0.58
C ALA A 42 -1.11 -11.36 0.18
N ASP A 43 -1.26 -12.68 0.18
CA ASP A 43 -2.37 -13.41 0.77
C ASP A 43 -2.51 -13.25 2.29
N SER A 44 -1.47 -12.76 2.96
CA SER A 44 -1.50 -12.39 4.38
C SER A 44 -2.14 -11.01 4.66
N LEU A 45 -2.24 -10.15 3.63
CA LEU A 45 -2.68 -8.76 3.75
C LEU A 45 -3.94 -8.46 2.94
N ILE A 46 -4.02 -9.01 1.73
CA ILE A 46 -5.12 -8.75 0.79
C ILE A 46 -6.16 -9.87 0.92
N PRO A 47 -7.43 -9.56 1.21
CA PRO A 47 -8.48 -10.57 1.33
C PRO A 47 -8.87 -11.15 -0.02
N GLU A 48 -9.26 -12.44 -0.02
CA GLU A 48 -9.66 -13.17 -1.24
C GLU A 48 -10.81 -12.51 -2.00
N LYS A 49 -11.70 -11.79 -1.32
CA LYS A 49 -12.80 -11.06 -1.97
C LYS A 49 -12.33 -10.05 -3.02
N ILE A 50 -11.10 -9.53 -2.93
CA ILE A 50 -10.48 -8.71 -3.97
C ILE A 50 -10.06 -9.56 -5.17
N ILE A 51 -9.53 -10.75 -4.91
CA ILE A 51 -9.09 -11.67 -5.97
C ILE A 51 -10.26 -12.24 -6.76
N ASN A 52 -11.43 -12.34 -6.15
CA ASN A 52 -12.64 -12.86 -6.79
C ASN A 52 -13.15 -12.00 -7.96
N PHE A 53 -12.68 -10.77 -8.12
CA PHE A 53 -12.94 -9.96 -9.32
C PHE A 53 -12.13 -10.40 -10.55
N SER A 54 -11.12 -11.24 -10.38
CA SER A 54 -10.33 -11.73 -11.51
C SER A 54 -11.07 -12.82 -12.28
N LEU A 55 -10.63 -13.06 -13.51
CA LEU A 55 -11.13 -14.19 -14.29
C LEU A 55 -10.82 -15.51 -13.56
N GLU A 56 -11.70 -16.49 -13.72
CA GLU A 56 -11.49 -17.84 -13.18
C GLU A 56 -10.21 -18.46 -13.74
N SER A 57 -9.91 -18.19 -15.01
CA SER A 57 -8.71 -18.64 -15.73
C SER A 57 -7.42 -17.93 -15.32
N SER A 58 -7.49 -16.84 -14.53
CA SER A 58 -6.29 -16.13 -14.09
C SER A 58 -5.45 -16.98 -13.15
N GLU A 59 -4.14 -17.02 -13.39
CA GLU A 59 -3.18 -17.64 -12.47
C GLU A 59 -2.99 -16.74 -11.26
N LYS A 60 -3.24 -17.25 -10.04
CA LYS A 60 -3.23 -16.51 -8.77
C LYS A 60 -2.03 -16.94 -7.93
N ILE A 61 -0.98 -16.12 -7.88
CA ILE A 61 0.28 -16.41 -7.20
C ILE A 61 0.34 -15.71 -5.85
N LYS A 62 0.34 -16.48 -4.77
CA LYS A 62 0.53 -16.00 -3.40
C LYS A 62 1.99 -15.62 -3.17
N THR A 63 2.22 -14.46 -2.55
CA THR A 63 3.58 -13.94 -2.37
C THR A 63 4.10 -13.92 -0.93
N SER A 64 3.28 -14.29 0.05
CA SER A 64 3.65 -14.21 1.48
C SER A 64 4.87 -15.06 1.87
N THR A 65 5.19 -16.10 1.12
CA THR A 65 6.32 -17.01 1.35
C THR A 65 7.49 -16.78 0.39
N LEU A 66 7.36 -15.86 -0.56
CA LEU A 66 8.38 -15.61 -1.58
C LEU A 66 9.24 -14.38 -1.23
N THR A 67 10.50 -14.43 -1.65
CA THR A 67 11.37 -13.25 -1.60
C THR A 67 11.03 -12.27 -2.74
N LEU A 68 11.44 -11.02 -2.61
CA LEU A 68 11.20 -9.99 -3.62
C LEU A 68 11.81 -10.36 -4.97
N GLU A 69 13.04 -10.91 -4.94
CA GLU A 69 13.77 -11.36 -6.12
C GLU A 69 13.03 -12.48 -6.83
N LYS A 70 12.50 -13.45 -6.07
CA LYS A 70 11.74 -14.57 -6.62
C LYS A 70 10.44 -14.11 -7.26
N ILE A 71 9.72 -13.21 -6.59
CA ILE A 71 8.49 -12.61 -7.13
C ILE A 71 8.80 -11.91 -8.46
N THR A 72 9.80 -11.04 -8.47
CA THR A 72 10.16 -10.27 -9.66
C THR A 72 10.62 -11.16 -10.81
N SER A 73 11.39 -12.23 -10.51
CA SER A 73 11.81 -13.22 -11.50
C SER A 73 10.62 -13.91 -12.17
N ILE A 74 9.62 -14.37 -11.39
CA ILE A 74 8.42 -15.02 -11.94
C ILE A 74 7.57 -14.01 -12.72
N MET A 75 7.46 -12.75 -12.26
CA MET A 75 6.74 -11.70 -12.99
C MET A 75 7.35 -11.49 -14.39
N ILE A 76 8.67 -11.45 -14.49
CA ILE A 76 9.40 -11.31 -15.78
C ILE A 76 9.16 -12.51 -16.68
N GLU A 77 9.24 -13.73 -16.14
CA GLU A 77 8.96 -14.96 -16.87
C GLU A 77 7.56 -14.93 -17.49
N LYS A 78 6.53 -14.68 -16.68
CA LYS A 78 5.13 -14.62 -17.12
C LYS A 78 4.89 -13.49 -18.14
N PHE A 79 5.53 -12.35 -17.95
CA PHE A 79 5.46 -11.26 -18.92
C PHE A 79 6.06 -11.65 -20.27
N ASN A 80 7.18 -12.37 -20.29
CA ASN A 80 7.84 -12.84 -21.51
C ASN A 80 7.02 -13.94 -22.22
N GLU A 81 6.21 -14.71 -21.48
CA GLU A 81 5.21 -15.64 -22.05
C GLU A 81 4.04 -14.92 -22.76
N GLY A 82 4.02 -13.60 -22.80
CA GLY A 82 2.94 -12.85 -23.42
C GLY A 82 1.78 -12.53 -22.48
N LYS A 83 1.82 -12.87 -21.20
CA LYS A 83 0.74 -12.69 -20.23
C LYS A 83 0.59 -11.26 -19.76
N THR A 84 -0.64 -10.87 -19.43
CA THR A 84 -0.97 -9.63 -18.71
C THR A 84 -0.70 -9.86 -17.23
N VAL A 85 0.41 -9.28 -16.73
CA VAL A 85 0.88 -9.49 -15.35
C VAL A 85 0.57 -8.29 -14.49
N ILE A 86 -0.07 -8.53 -13.35
CA ILE A 86 -0.31 -7.51 -12.33
C ILE A 86 0.20 -7.96 -10.96
N ARG A 87 0.62 -7.00 -10.16
CA ARG A 87 0.94 -7.20 -8.75
C ARG A 87 0.09 -6.31 -7.86
N LEU A 88 -0.66 -6.93 -6.95
CA LEU A 88 -1.52 -6.25 -6.00
C LEU A 88 -0.76 -5.89 -4.72
N HIS A 89 -1.02 -4.69 -4.22
CA HIS A 89 -0.52 -4.17 -2.96
C HIS A 89 -1.70 -3.74 -2.09
N ASP A 90 -1.66 -4.04 -0.80
CA ASP A 90 -2.58 -3.47 0.17
C ASP A 90 -2.39 -1.96 0.29
N GLY A 91 -3.47 -1.23 0.46
CA GLY A 91 -3.45 0.24 0.48
C GLY A 91 -2.97 0.83 -0.84
N ASP A 92 -1.89 1.59 -0.77
CA ASP A 92 -1.22 2.25 -1.88
C ASP A 92 0.20 1.70 -2.08
N PRO A 93 0.60 1.33 -3.32
CA PRO A 93 1.92 0.78 -3.60
C PRO A 93 3.09 1.71 -3.23
N CYS A 94 2.87 3.02 -3.26
CA CYS A 94 3.90 4.02 -2.99
C CYS A 94 4.18 4.21 -1.49
N LEU A 95 3.37 3.60 -0.60
CA LEU A 95 3.56 3.63 0.84
C LEU A 95 4.01 2.27 1.36
N TYR A 96 5.29 2.11 1.65
CA TYR A 96 5.91 0.89 2.20
C TYR A 96 5.75 -0.38 1.35
N GLY A 97 5.41 -0.22 0.05
CA GLY A 97 5.15 -1.33 -0.87
C GLY A 97 6.39 -1.97 -1.52
N ALA A 98 7.60 -1.49 -1.26
CA ALA A 98 8.85 -1.93 -1.91
C ALA A 98 8.75 -1.98 -3.47
N VAL A 99 8.00 -1.06 -4.05
CA VAL A 99 7.73 -1.02 -5.50
C VAL A 99 8.93 -0.51 -6.28
N LYS A 100 9.68 0.44 -5.72
CA LYS A 100 10.83 1.06 -6.38
C LYS A 100 11.87 0.03 -6.82
N GLU A 101 12.25 -0.88 -5.94
CA GLU A 101 13.25 -1.92 -6.21
C GLU A 101 12.82 -2.83 -7.35
N GLN A 102 11.54 -3.20 -7.40
CA GLN A 102 10.98 -4.05 -8.45
C GLN A 102 10.94 -3.31 -9.80
N ILE A 103 10.53 -2.04 -9.81
CA ILE A 103 10.53 -1.20 -11.02
C ILE A 103 11.95 -1.07 -11.57
N GLU A 104 12.95 -0.90 -10.71
CA GLU A 104 14.35 -0.80 -11.14
C GLU A 104 14.84 -2.10 -11.80
N ILE A 105 14.47 -3.27 -11.24
CA ILE A 105 14.79 -4.58 -11.86
C ILE A 105 14.10 -4.74 -13.20
N LEU A 106 12.81 -4.39 -13.31
CA LEU A 106 12.06 -4.46 -14.58
C LEU A 106 12.68 -3.56 -15.64
N LYS A 107 13.06 -2.36 -15.25
CA LYS A 107 13.71 -1.39 -16.14
C LYS A 107 15.05 -1.88 -16.68
N GLN A 108 15.84 -2.61 -15.88
CA GLN A 108 17.08 -3.26 -16.33
C GLN A 108 16.84 -4.40 -17.35
N LYS A 109 15.61 -4.84 -17.50
CA LYS A 109 15.16 -5.87 -18.45
C LYS A 109 14.32 -5.29 -19.60
N ASP A 110 14.35 -3.97 -19.77
CA ASP A 110 13.57 -3.25 -20.78
C ASP A 110 12.05 -3.53 -20.70
N ILE A 111 11.56 -3.84 -19.50
CA ILE A 111 10.13 -4.06 -19.23
C ILE A 111 9.53 -2.80 -18.64
N GLU A 112 8.56 -2.22 -19.33
CA GLU A 112 7.80 -1.10 -18.81
C GLU A 112 6.87 -1.52 -17.66
N SER A 113 6.69 -0.59 -16.73
CA SER A 113 5.75 -0.77 -15.61
C SER A 113 4.88 0.46 -15.41
N GLU A 114 3.75 0.27 -14.74
CA GLU A 114 2.91 1.37 -14.25
C GLU A 114 2.54 1.13 -12.79
N VAL A 115 2.28 2.21 -12.06
CA VAL A 115 1.74 2.16 -10.70
C VAL A 115 0.34 2.75 -10.72
N ILE A 116 -0.61 2.01 -10.17
CA ILE A 116 -1.99 2.45 -9.99
C ILE A 116 -2.21 2.67 -8.51
N PRO A 117 -2.51 3.90 -8.07
CA PRO A 117 -2.71 4.21 -6.66
C PRO A 117 -3.93 3.51 -6.08
N GLY A 118 -3.91 3.31 -4.78
CA GLY A 118 -5.05 2.82 -4.01
C GLY A 118 -5.33 3.70 -2.79
N VAL A 119 -6.46 3.48 -2.13
CA VAL A 119 -6.81 4.19 -0.90
C VAL A 119 -5.94 3.66 0.25
N SER A 120 -5.18 4.55 0.89
CA SER A 120 -4.28 4.15 1.97
C SER A 120 -4.99 3.93 3.30
N ALA A 121 -4.44 3.05 4.14
CA ALA A 121 -5.03 2.66 5.41
C ALA A 121 -5.26 3.83 6.38
N PHE A 122 -4.39 4.86 6.37
CA PHE A 122 -4.57 6.03 7.24
C PHE A 122 -5.83 6.84 6.87
N GLN A 123 -6.15 6.95 5.58
CA GLN A 123 -7.35 7.64 5.11
C GLN A 123 -8.62 6.92 5.56
N VAL A 124 -8.61 5.58 5.46
CA VAL A 124 -9.76 4.77 5.89
C VAL A 124 -9.91 4.80 7.41
N ALA A 125 -8.82 4.73 8.16
CA ALA A 125 -8.86 4.88 9.62
C ALA A 125 -9.46 6.22 10.03
N ALA A 126 -9.06 7.32 9.39
CA ALA A 126 -9.63 8.64 9.64
C ALA A 126 -11.12 8.69 9.27
N ALA A 127 -11.50 8.19 8.08
CA ALA A 127 -12.89 8.20 7.62
C ALA A 127 -13.84 7.40 8.54
N CYS A 128 -13.43 6.21 8.98
CA CYS A 128 -14.21 5.38 9.90
C CYS A 128 -14.48 6.06 11.25
N HIS A 129 -13.59 6.95 11.67
CA HIS A 129 -13.74 7.73 12.90
C HIS A 129 -14.28 9.13 12.68
N GLN A 130 -14.66 9.48 11.44
CA GLN A 130 -15.11 10.83 11.08
C GLN A 130 -14.10 11.89 11.55
N ALA A 131 -12.81 11.55 11.49
CA ALA A 131 -11.71 12.39 11.93
C ALA A 131 -11.05 13.09 10.75
N GLU A 132 -10.99 14.41 10.81
CA GLU A 132 -10.16 15.21 9.92
C GLU A 132 -8.72 15.24 10.47
N LEU A 133 -7.75 14.97 9.59
CA LEU A 133 -6.33 14.94 9.97
C LEU A 133 -5.66 16.31 9.90
N THR A 134 -6.31 17.26 9.21
CA THR A 134 -5.87 18.65 9.06
C THR A 134 -6.92 19.57 9.64
N ILE A 135 -6.72 20.03 10.86
CA ILE A 135 -7.70 20.86 11.58
C ILE A 135 -7.18 22.29 11.64
N PRO A 136 -7.96 23.31 11.17
CA PRO A 136 -7.57 24.71 11.28
C PRO A 136 -7.17 25.08 12.71
N ASP A 137 -6.15 25.89 12.85
CA ASP A 137 -5.58 26.39 14.11
C ASP A 137 -5.01 25.32 15.07
N ILE A 138 -5.14 24.02 14.73
CA ILE A 138 -4.58 22.92 15.53
C ILE A 138 -3.41 22.25 14.79
N THR A 139 -3.64 21.74 13.60
CA THR A 139 -2.60 21.09 12.79
C THR A 139 -2.97 21.07 11.30
N GLN A 140 -2.05 21.45 10.44
CA GLN A 140 -2.22 21.43 8.99
C GLN A 140 -1.25 20.46 8.32
N THR A 141 -0.49 19.70 9.12
CA THR A 141 0.55 18.78 8.64
C THR A 141 0.23 17.35 9.05
N ILE A 142 0.38 16.43 8.11
CA ILE A 142 0.27 15.00 8.35
C ILE A 142 1.66 14.39 8.13
N ILE A 143 2.16 13.66 9.10
CA ILE A 143 3.41 12.90 8.99
C ILE A 143 3.05 11.42 8.90
N LEU A 144 3.39 10.79 7.77
CA LEU A 144 3.31 9.35 7.58
C LEU A 144 4.68 8.75 7.89
N THR A 145 4.75 7.91 8.92
CA THR A 145 6.01 7.32 9.36
C THR A 145 5.80 5.95 9.98
N ARG A 146 6.86 5.35 10.52
CA ARG A 146 6.82 4.11 11.29
C ARG A 146 7.74 4.22 12.52
N ALA A 147 7.46 3.45 13.55
CA ALA A 147 8.29 3.39 14.75
C ALA A 147 9.26 2.20 14.67
N GLY A 148 10.36 2.36 13.95
CA GLY A 148 11.34 1.31 13.78
C GLY A 148 10.90 0.17 12.85
N GLY A 149 11.65 -0.94 12.83
CA GLY A 149 11.34 -2.10 11.99
C GLY A 149 12.57 -2.94 11.66
N ARG A 150 12.42 -3.91 10.72
CA ARG A 150 13.52 -4.75 10.22
C ARG A 150 14.58 -3.94 9.47
N THR A 151 14.16 -2.88 8.81
CA THR A 151 15.05 -1.89 8.18
C THR A 151 15.15 -0.68 9.11
N GLY A 152 16.37 -0.16 9.31
CA GLY A 152 16.59 1.01 10.13
C GLY A 152 15.77 2.23 9.68
N MET A 153 15.60 3.17 10.60
CA MET A 153 15.06 4.50 10.27
C MET A 153 16.26 5.44 10.05
N PRO A 154 16.16 6.38 9.09
CA PRO A 154 17.13 7.46 9.02
C PRO A 154 17.19 8.20 10.35
N GLU A 155 18.38 8.60 10.80
CA GLU A 155 18.59 9.21 12.12
C GLU A 155 17.68 10.42 12.35
N LYS A 156 17.52 11.27 11.34
CA LYS A 156 16.68 12.47 11.37
C LYS A 156 15.16 12.20 11.29
N GLU A 157 14.76 10.95 11.07
CA GLU A 157 13.36 10.52 10.99
C GLU A 157 12.95 9.70 12.23
N SER A 158 13.66 9.88 13.35
CA SER A 158 13.27 9.22 14.59
C SER A 158 11.88 9.67 15.03
N LEU A 159 11.09 8.76 15.64
CA LEU A 159 9.75 9.12 16.14
C LEU A 159 9.83 10.33 17.10
N LYS A 160 10.90 10.43 17.89
CA LYS A 160 11.14 11.55 18.80
C LYS A 160 11.29 12.88 18.05
N ASP A 161 12.05 12.89 16.95
CA ASP A 161 12.27 14.11 16.17
C ASP A 161 10.99 14.53 15.39
N LEU A 162 10.31 13.56 14.83
CA LEU A 162 9.03 13.83 14.14
C LEU A 162 7.93 14.30 15.09
N ALA A 163 7.89 13.79 16.32
CA ALA A 163 6.91 14.19 17.34
C ALA A 163 7.06 15.66 17.80
N LYS A 164 8.25 16.25 17.67
CA LYS A 164 8.49 17.68 17.97
C LYS A 164 7.61 18.62 17.14
N HIS A 165 7.20 18.18 15.95
CA HIS A 165 6.34 18.98 15.07
C HIS A 165 4.89 19.08 15.56
N LYS A 166 4.47 18.23 16.52
CA LYS A 166 3.10 18.19 17.06
C LYS A 166 2.00 18.13 15.99
N SER A 167 2.33 17.51 14.86
CA SER A 167 1.44 17.29 13.71
C SER A 167 0.59 16.02 13.89
N SER A 168 -0.39 15.83 13.01
CA SER A 168 -1.08 14.52 12.92
C SER A 168 -0.10 13.45 12.49
N LEU A 169 0.13 12.45 13.36
CA LEU A 169 1.05 11.34 13.10
C LEU A 169 0.28 10.08 12.70
N CYS A 170 0.65 9.51 11.56
CA CYS A 170 0.14 8.21 11.09
C CYS A 170 1.28 7.17 11.15
N LEU A 171 1.24 6.28 12.14
CA LEU A 171 2.28 5.29 12.37
C LEU A 171 1.95 3.97 11.68
N TYR A 172 2.69 3.64 10.64
CA TYR A 172 2.62 2.36 9.94
C TYR A 172 3.53 1.31 10.57
N LEU A 173 3.17 0.03 10.45
CA LEU A 173 4.01 -1.11 10.87
C LEU A 173 4.49 -1.03 12.33
N SER A 174 3.79 -0.27 13.18
CA SER A 174 4.25 0.13 14.52
C SER A 174 3.55 -0.59 15.67
N ALA A 175 2.62 -1.49 15.41
CA ALA A 175 1.82 -2.16 16.43
C ALA A 175 2.67 -2.89 17.50
N ARG A 176 3.80 -3.48 17.10
CA ARG A 176 4.73 -4.14 18.03
C ARG A 176 5.40 -3.17 19.00
N HIS A 177 5.47 -1.91 18.64
CA HIS A 177 6.18 -0.86 19.37
C HIS A 177 5.23 0.10 20.08
N ILE A 178 3.96 -0.26 20.26
CA ILE A 178 2.92 0.64 20.77
C ILE A 178 3.30 1.25 22.12
N LYS A 179 3.83 0.45 23.05
CA LYS A 179 4.22 0.93 24.39
C LYS A 179 5.42 1.89 24.35
N SER A 180 6.45 1.57 23.57
CA SER A 180 7.62 2.45 23.41
C SER A 180 7.26 3.72 22.63
N SER A 181 6.42 3.60 21.61
CA SER A 181 5.90 4.76 20.87
C SER A 181 5.09 5.68 21.76
N GLN A 182 4.19 5.15 22.58
CA GLN A 182 3.42 5.93 23.56
C GLN A 182 4.32 6.72 24.51
N LYS A 183 5.35 6.06 25.07
CA LYS A 183 6.31 6.71 25.97
C LYS A 183 7.00 7.90 25.28
N THR A 184 7.43 7.72 24.04
CA THR A 184 8.09 8.78 23.27
C THR A 184 7.11 9.92 22.94
N LEU A 185 5.90 9.59 22.54
CA LEU A 185 4.90 10.59 22.15
C LEU A 185 4.44 11.43 23.32
N LEU A 186 4.34 10.88 24.53
CA LEU A 186 3.97 11.64 25.74
C LEU A 186 4.99 12.71 26.15
N GLU A 187 6.22 12.68 25.57
CA GLU A 187 7.18 13.78 25.77
C GLU A 187 6.75 15.06 25.01
N PHE A 188 5.89 14.96 24.00
CA PHE A 188 5.56 16.04 23.07
C PHE A 188 4.06 16.34 22.96
N TYR A 189 3.22 15.31 23.09
CA TYR A 189 1.77 15.41 23.00
C TYR A 189 1.13 15.33 24.38
N PRO A 190 0.06 16.11 24.63
CA PRO A 190 -0.71 15.97 25.85
C PRO A 190 -1.26 14.55 26.05
N PRO A 191 -1.39 14.07 27.30
CA PRO A 191 -1.95 12.74 27.58
C PRO A 191 -3.37 12.53 27.02
N GLU A 192 -4.13 13.62 26.85
CA GLU A 192 -5.49 13.63 26.32
C GLU A 192 -5.56 13.55 24.79
N THR A 193 -4.41 13.54 24.11
CA THR A 193 -4.34 13.45 22.65
C THR A 193 -5.06 12.20 22.17
N LYS A 194 -6.04 12.38 21.29
CA LYS A 194 -6.83 11.27 20.72
C LYS A 194 -5.93 10.42 19.84
N VAL A 195 -6.04 9.09 20.04
CA VAL A 195 -5.32 8.07 19.27
C VAL A 195 -6.34 7.15 18.62
N ILE A 196 -6.21 6.97 17.31
CA ILE A 196 -7.00 6.01 16.54
C ILE A 196 -6.12 4.81 16.24
N VAL A 197 -6.57 3.61 16.58
CA VAL A 197 -5.87 2.36 16.24
C VAL A 197 -6.67 1.61 15.20
N GLY A 198 -6.22 1.61 13.97
CA GLY A 198 -6.78 0.81 12.88
C GLY A 198 -6.23 -0.62 12.92
N TYR A 199 -7.03 -1.59 13.31
CA TYR A 199 -6.70 -3.01 13.19
C TYR A 199 -7.56 -3.63 12.09
N ARG A 200 -6.91 -4.15 11.01
CA ARG A 200 -7.63 -4.69 9.85
C ARG A 200 -8.78 -3.77 9.42
N ALA A 201 -8.47 -2.51 9.17
CA ALA A 201 -9.44 -1.49 8.73
C ALA A 201 -10.19 -1.85 7.43
N VAL A 202 -10.09 -3.09 7.03
CA VAL A 202 -10.60 -3.75 5.83
C VAL A 202 -12.02 -4.26 5.96
N SER A 203 -12.43 -4.56 7.18
CA SER A 203 -13.79 -5.06 7.43
C SER A 203 -14.45 -4.17 8.46
N TYR A 204 -15.65 -3.73 8.20
CA TYR A 204 -16.52 -2.90 9.04
C TYR A 204 -16.80 -3.46 10.45
N THR A 205 -15.92 -4.27 11.00
CA THR A 205 -16.08 -4.91 12.30
C THR A 205 -15.12 -4.28 13.30
N HIS A 206 -15.66 -3.30 14.06
CA HIS A 206 -15.17 -2.83 15.35
C HIS A 206 -13.76 -2.24 15.41
N LEU A 207 -13.65 -0.98 14.98
CA LEU A 207 -12.64 -0.07 15.54
C LEU A 207 -13.09 0.29 16.98
N ARG A 208 -12.32 -0.08 17.97
CA ARG A 208 -12.45 0.38 19.36
C ARG A 208 -11.34 1.36 19.66
#